data_f77d7efcf23f88626bcc1493a7e0597e
#
_entry.id   f77d7efcf23f88626bcc1493a7e0597e
#
_cell.length_a   1.000
_cell.length_b   1.000
_cell.length_c   1.000
_cell.angle_alpha   90.00
_cell.angle_beta   90.00
_cell.angle_gamma   90.00
#
_symmetry.space_group_name_H-M   'P 1'
#
loop_
_entity.id
_entity.type
_entity.pdbx_description
1 polymer ?
#
loop_
_entity_poly.entity_id
_entity_poly.type
_entity_poly.pdbx_seq_one_letter_code
_entity_poly.pdbx_strand_id
1 'polypeptide(L)'
;MNKKVIIGNFKMNLLPNEVVLYIENLKKDIKSNNEIVLCVPYVDIPYASNIVNDTNIYVGAQNMYSKEEGPYTGEISVKMLKSIKTDYVLL
;
A
#
# COMPACT_ATOMS: atom_id res chain seq x y z
N MET A 1 -19.68 -0.98 -17.45
CA MET A 1 -19.01 0.24 -17.03
C MET A 1 -17.57 -0.05 -16.66
N ASN A 2 -16.70 0.84 -17.08
CA ASN A 2 -15.27 0.66 -16.82
C ASN A 2 -14.91 1.18 -15.44
N LYS A 3 -14.23 0.34 -14.65
CA LYS A 3 -13.63 0.80 -13.42
C LYS A 3 -12.29 1.46 -13.73
N LYS A 4 -11.97 2.49 -12.99
CA LYS A 4 -10.66 3.14 -13.06
C LYS A 4 -9.83 2.73 -11.87
N VAL A 5 -8.51 2.81 -12.03
CA VAL A 5 -7.57 2.63 -10.94
C VAL A 5 -6.99 3.98 -10.59
N ILE A 6 -7.16 4.39 -9.36
CA ILE A 6 -6.65 5.67 -8.86
C ILE A 6 -5.51 5.35 -7.92
N ILE A 7 -4.32 5.88 -8.20
CA ILE A 7 -3.12 5.56 -7.44
C ILE A 7 -2.62 6.80 -6.71
N GLY A 8 -2.52 6.69 -5.39
CA GLY A 8 -1.90 7.71 -4.56
C GLY A 8 -0.51 7.29 -4.15
N ASN A 9 0.47 8.15 -4.38
CA ASN A 9 1.84 7.91 -3.97
C ASN A 9 2.17 8.82 -2.79
N PHE A 10 2.35 8.23 -1.63
CA PHE A 10 2.60 8.97 -0.39
C PHE A 10 4.04 9.45 -0.29
N LYS A 11 4.93 8.90 -1.10
CA LYS A 11 6.36 9.24 -1.06
C LYS A 11 6.90 9.04 0.36
N MET A 12 7.75 9.91 0.84
CA MET A 12 8.36 9.75 2.18
C MET A 12 7.54 10.56 3.20
N ASN A 13 6.27 10.19 3.35
CA ASN A 13 5.36 10.88 4.26
C ASN A 13 4.53 9.89 5.06
N LEU A 14 4.12 10.30 6.24
CA LEU A 14 3.22 9.64 7.17
C LEU A 14 3.86 8.48 7.92
N LEU A 15 3.61 8.49 9.21
CA LEU A 15 3.97 7.40 10.12
C LEU A 15 2.81 6.39 10.17
N PRO A 16 3.02 5.18 10.70
CA PRO A 16 1.97 4.15 10.73
C PRO A 16 0.65 4.61 11.35
N ASN A 17 0.70 5.33 12.46
CA ASN A 17 -0.52 5.83 13.09
C ASN A 17 -1.22 6.90 12.24
N GLU A 18 -0.45 7.67 11.49
CA GLU A 18 -1.00 8.69 10.59
C GLU A 18 -1.66 8.07 9.36
N VAL A 19 -1.05 6.99 8.81
CA VAL A 19 -1.62 6.27 7.69
C VAL A 19 -2.94 5.62 8.08
N VAL A 20 -3.02 5.02 9.27
CA VAL A 20 -4.26 4.42 9.77
C VAL A 20 -5.37 5.47 9.82
N LEU A 21 -5.07 6.62 10.40
CA LEU A 21 -6.07 7.69 10.51
C LEU A 21 -6.49 8.22 9.14
N TYR A 22 -5.53 8.37 8.22
CA TYR A 22 -5.81 8.80 6.86
C TYR A 22 -6.79 7.84 6.18
N ILE A 23 -6.52 6.53 6.26
CA ILE A 23 -7.36 5.52 5.60
C ILE A 23 -8.74 5.45 6.26
N GLU A 24 -8.82 5.54 7.57
CA GLU A 24 -10.10 5.54 8.26
C GLU A 24 -10.97 6.73 7.80
N ASN A 25 -10.37 7.89 7.63
CA ASN A 25 -11.09 9.05 7.13
C ASN A 25 -11.47 8.88 5.66
N LEU A 26 -10.59 8.32 4.85
CA LEU A 26 -10.85 8.07 3.44
C LEU A 26 -12.02 7.10 3.25
N LYS A 27 -12.09 6.07 4.06
CA LYS A 27 -13.18 5.07 4.01
C LYS A 27 -14.55 5.72 4.21
N LYS A 28 -14.62 6.75 5.03
CA LYS A 28 -15.88 7.46 5.28
C LYS A 28 -16.34 8.27 4.07
N ASP A 29 -15.41 8.77 3.29
CA ASP A 29 -15.70 9.71 2.21
C ASP A 29 -15.82 9.07 0.84
N ILE A 30 -15.30 7.86 0.66
CA ILE A 30 -15.33 7.20 -0.64
C ILE A 30 -16.72 6.73 -0.97
N LYS A 31 -17.21 7.18 -2.13
CA LYS A 31 -18.49 6.77 -2.69
C LYS A 31 -18.35 6.05 -4.02
N SER A 32 -17.13 5.93 -4.50
CA SER A 32 -16.81 5.37 -5.82
C SER A 32 -16.57 3.86 -5.73
N ASN A 33 -16.86 3.11 -6.81
CA ASN A 33 -16.43 1.71 -6.94
C ASN A 33 -15.13 1.55 -7.71
N ASN A 34 -14.42 2.62 -7.99
CA ASN A 34 -13.11 2.53 -8.60
C ASN A 34 -12.12 1.91 -7.62
N GLU A 35 -11.12 1.22 -8.15
CA GLU A 35 -10.01 0.75 -7.33
C GLU A 35 -9.15 1.92 -6.89
N ILE A 36 -8.83 1.97 -5.62
CA ILE A 36 -7.94 2.98 -5.05
C ILE A 36 -6.73 2.28 -4.50
N VAL A 37 -5.55 2.61 -5.02
CA VAL A 37 -4.28 2.03 -4.57
C VAL A 37 -3.49 3.10 -3.84
N LEU A 38 -3.12 2.83 -2.61
CA LEU A 38 -2.31 3.74 -1.80
C LEU A 38 -0.92 3.15 -1.65
N CYS A 39 0.06 3.79 -2.28
CA CYS A 39 1.45 3.35 -2.22
C CYS A 39 2.14 4.08 -1.09
N VAL A 40 2.36 3.36 -0.01
CA VAL A 40 2.86 3.90 1.26
C VAL A 40 4.27 3.40 1.54
N PRO A 41 5.02 4.08 2.42
CA PRO A 41 6.32 3.56 2.87
C PRO A 41 6.21 2.16 3.46
N TYR A 42 7.28 1.37 3.37
CA TYR A 42 7.27 -0.03 3.84
C TYR A 42 6.76 -0.18 5.27
N VAL A 43 7.18 0.72 6.15
CA VAL A 43 6.81 0.63 7.57
C VAL A 43 5.32 0.78 7.82
N ASP A 44 4.60 1.36 6.86
CA ASP A 44 3.17 1.62 6.98
C ASP A 44 2.32 0.47 6.42
N ILE A 45 2.90 -0.40 5.58
CA ILE A 45 2.13 -1.39 4.83
C ILE A 45 1.34 -2.34 5.73
N PRO A 46 1.92 -2.97 6.76
CA PRO A 46 1.13 -3.89 7.59
C PRO A 46 -0.06 -3.23 8.25
N TYR A 47 0.10 -1.98 8.69
CA TYR A 47 -0.97 -1.24 9.34
C TYR A 47 -2.06 -0.86 8.36
N ALA A 48 -1.67 -0.41 7.17
CA ALA A 48 -2.62 -0.07 6.11
C ALA A 48 -3.38 -1.30 5.63
N SER A 49 -2.68 -2.41 5.36
CA SER A 49 -3.30 -3.65 4.87
C SER A 49 -4.35 -4.17 5.83
N ASN A 50 -4.12 -3.99 7.12
CA ASN A 50 -5.01 -4.52 8.16
C ASN A 50 -6.37 -3.84 8.16
N ILE A 51 -6.48 -2.61 7.68
CA ILE A 51 -7.72 -1.83 7.79
C ILE A 51 -8.44 -1.62 6.47
N VAL A 52 -7.93 -2.16 5.38
CA VAL A 52 -8.59 -2.00 4.05
C VAL A 52 -9.43 -3.20 3.64
N ASN A 53 -9.54 -4.21 4.50
CA ASN A 53 -10.33 -5.42 4.22
C ASN A 53 -11.77 -5.04 3.86
N ASP A 54 -12.31 -5.74 2.86
CA ASP A 54 -13.69 -5.55 2.38
C ASP A 54 -13.96 -4.15 1.85
N THR A 55 -12.92 -3.47 1.38
CA THR A 55 -13.05 -2.16 0.72
C THR A 55 -12.49 -2.24 -0.69
N ASN A 56 -12.66 -1.17 -1.45
CA ASN A 56 -12.02 -1.02 -2.76
C ASN A 56 -10.67 -0.29 -2.66
N ILE A 57 -10.10 -0.23 -1.46
CA ILE A 57 -8.76 0.34 -1.22
C ILE A 57 -7.76 -0.80 -1.15
N TYR A 58 -6.67 -0.65 -1.90
CA TYR A 58 -5.58 -1.59 -1.95
C TYR A 58 -4.29 -0.90 -1.53
N VAL A 59 -3.36 -1.67 -0.99
CA VAL A 59 -2.10 -1.14 -0.49
C VAL A 59 -0.98 -1.53 -1.44
N GLY A 60 -0.17 -0.56 -1.81
CA GLY A 60 0.99 -0.78 -2.66
C GLY A 60 2.27 -0.38 -1.97
N ALA A 61 3.38 -0.96 -2.42
CA ALA A 61 4.71 -0.53 -2.03
C ALA A 61 5.24 0.48 -3.04
N GLN A 62 6.15 1.32 -2.60
CA GLN A 62 6.70 2.38 -3.44
C GLN A 62 7.84 1.88 -4.32
N ASN A 63 8.48 0.79 -3.93
CA ASN A 63 9.50 0.11 -4.73
C ASN A 63 9.70 -1.31 -4.20
N MET A 64 10.56 -2.07 -4.86
CA MET A 64 11.01 -3.37 -4.37
C MET A 64 12.34 -3.70 -5.03
N TYR A 65 13.06 -4.66 -4.46
CA TYR A 65 14.29 -5.15 -5.06
C TYR A 65 14.00 -6.38 -5.93
N SER A 66 14.85 -6.64 -6.92
CA SER A 66 14.62 -7.69 -7.91
C SER A 66 14.98 -9.10 -7.43
N LYS A 67 15.74 -9.20 -6.33
CA LYS A 67 16.17 -10.49 -5.78
C LYS A 67 15.27 -10.90 -4.63
N GLU A 68 15.07 -12.20 -4.45
CA GLU A 68 14.21 -12.69 -3.38
C GLU A 68 14.88 -12.67 -2.01
N GLU A 69 16.17 -12.85 -1.97
CA GLU A 69 16.95 -12.76 -0.74
C GLU A 69 18.44 -12.63 -1.07
N GLY A 70 19.24 -12.28 -0.10
CA GLY A 70 20.68 -12.17 -0.28
C GLY A 70 21.27 -11.01 0.52
N PRO A 71 22.54 -10.68 0.25
CA PRO A 71 23.27 -9.67 1.04
C PRO A 71 22.98 -8.24 0.56
N TYR A 72 21.72 -7.92 0.35
CA TYR A 72 21.27 -6.62 -0.17
C TYR A 72 20.69 -5.78 0.95
N THR A 73 21.58 -5.24 1.74
CA THR A 73 21.24 -4.48 2.94
C THR A 73 20.26 -3.34 2.63
N GLY A 74 19.16 -3.30 3.38
CA GLY A 74 18.18 -2.24 3.26
C GLY A 74 17.11 -2.47 2.19
N GLU A 75 17.28 -3.48 1.32
CA GLU A 75 16.33 -3.74 0.25
C GLU A 75 15.20 -4.67 0.71
N ILE A 76 14.07 -4.53 0.07
CA ILE A 76 12.86 -5.32 0.36
C ILE A 76 12.47 -6.09 -0.88
N SER A 77 12.25 -7.40 -0.73
CA SER A 77 11.90 -8.27 -1.84
C SER A 77 10.40 -8.38 -2.04
N VAL A 78 9.98 -8.90 -3.20
CA VAL A 78 8.57 -9.17 -3.45
C VAL A 78 8.03 -10.22 -2.48
N LYS A 79 8.85 -11.19 -2.09
CA LYS A 79 8.50 -12.22 -1.11
C LYS A 79 8.14 -11.59 0.23
N MET A 80 8.93 -10.61 0.68
CA MET A 80 8.67 -9.88 1.90
C MET A 80 7.38 -9.08 1.80
N LEU A 81 7.15 -8.42 0.67
CA LEU A 81 5.95 -7.63 0.46
C LEU A 81 4.70 -8.50 0.45
N LYS A 82 4.75 -9.67 -0.17
CA LYS A 82 3.61 -10.59 -0.15
C LYS A 82 3.28 -11.06 1.26
N SER A 83 4.30 -11.23 2.10
CA SER A 83 4.09 -11.68 3.48
C SER A 83 3.31 -10.68 4.32
N ILE A 84 3.31 -9.41 3.93
CA ILE A 84 2.57 -8.35 4.62
C ILE A 84 1.39 -7.82 3.80
N LYS A 85 0.91 -8.65 2.86
CA LYS A 85 -0.33 -8.42 2.09
C LYS A 85 -0.27 -7.17 1.22
N THR A 86 0.84 -7.00 0.51
CA THR A 86 0.97 -5.91 -0.47
C THR A 86 0.35 -6.35 -1.79
N ASP A 87 -0.51 -5.51 -2.35
CA ASP A 87 -1.24 -5.82 -3.59
C ASP A 87 -0.56 -5.29 -4.84
N TYR A 88 0.16 -4.19 -4.74
CA TYR A 88 0.76 -3.48 -5.87
C TYR A 88 2.15 -2.99 -5.52
N VAL A 89 2.95 -2.73 -6.53
CA VAL A 89 4.27 -2.11 -6.39
C VAL A 89 4.45 -1.09 -7.52
N LEU A 90 4.96 0.08 -7.17
CA LEU A 90 5.41 1.04 -8.17
C LEU A 90 6.78 0.61 -8.71
N LEU A 91 6.95 0.59 -10.01
CA LEU A 91 8.21 0.23 -10.65
C LEU A 91 8.88 1.43 -11.30
#